data_b41990383e7ddf9f13479ae9cda2b09e
#
_entry.id   b41990383e7ddf9f13479ae9cda2b09e
#
_cell.length_a   1.000
_cell.length_b   1.000
_cell.length_c   1.000
_cell.angle_alpha   90.00
_cell.angle_beta   90.00
_cell.angle_gamma   90.00
#
_symmetry.space_group_name_H-M   'P 1'
#
loop_
_entity.id
_entity.type
_entity.pdbx_description
1 polymer ?
#
loop_
_entity_poly.entity_id
_entity_poly.type
_entity_poly.pdbx_seq_one_letter_code
_entity_poly.pdbx_strand_id
1 'polypeptide(L)'
;MINVFIPHRWNNDDYEEISRLLDRTKYKVRDYSVPSSSPFDSIDYRYNVDPQIQKQIKYASVVVCSNRPANNNGISIEEIKFALSIGKPVVAVQITDYTSSLLSDLKVPVVAKRRDSLETWIYYNV
;
A
#
# COMPACT_ATOMS: atom_id res chain seq x y z
N MET A 1 -16.87 1.18 2.99
CA MET A 1 -15.67 1.85 3.55
C MET A 1 -14.54 0.84 3.67
N ILE A 2 -13.38 1.18 3.16
CA ILE A 2 -12.21 0.31 3.24
C ILE A 2 -11.07 1.03 3.93
N ASN A 3 -10.20 0.25 4.56
CA ASN A 3 -8.99 0.78 5.17
C ASN A 3 -7.86 0.61 4.17
N VAL A 4 -7.19 1.70 3.83
CA VAL A 4 -6.10 1.68 2.87
C VAL A 4 -4.81 2.04 3.57
N PHE A 5 -3.77 1.25 3.34
CA PHE A 5 -2.42 1.60 3.72
C PHE A 5 -1.65 2.05 2.49
N ILE A 6 -1.05 3.22 2.58
CA ILE A 6 -0.18 3.76 1.53
C ILE A 6 1.24 3.79 2.10
N PRO A 7 2.17 3.01 1.56
CA PRO A 7 3.57 3.12 2.00
C PRO A 7 4.05 4.56 1.81
N HIS A 8 4.68 5.13 2.83
CA HIS A 8 4.92 6.57 2.82
C HIS A 8 6.35 6.93 3.22
N ARG A 9 7.31 6.19 2.78
CA ARG A 9 8.71 6.54 2.97
C ARG A 9 9.44 6.68 1.64
N TRP A 10 8.67 7.13 0.67
CA TRP A 10 9.13 7.39 -0.66
C TRP A 10 8.69 8.81 -1.03
N ASN A 11 8.57 9.14 -2.25
CA ASN A 11 8.28 10.50 -2.70
C ASN A 11 6.94 11.01 -2.15
N ASN A 12 6.94 12.17 -1.48
CA ASN A 12 5.73 12.76 -0.90
C ASN A 12 4.68 13.09 -1.95
N ASP A 13 5.08 13.47 -3.15
CA ASP A 13 4.14 13.76 -4.23
C ASP A 13 3.37 12.51 -4.64
N ASP A 14 4.02 11.36 -4.63
CA ASP A 14 3.36 10.09 -4.93
C ASP A 14 2.27 9.77 -3.91
N TYR A 15 2.56 9.99 -2.64
CA TYR A 15 1.57 9.78 -1.59
C TYR A 15 0.35 10.67 -1.80
N GLU A 16 0.56 11.95 -2.06
CA GLU A 16 -0.53 12.89 -2.30
C GLU A 16 -1.33 12.54 -3.55
N GLU A 17 -0.67 12.16 -4.63
CA GLU A 17 -1.35 11.77 -5.86
C GLU A 17 -2.23 10.55 -5.64
N ILE A 18 -1.74 9.55 -4.93
CA ILE A 18 -2.52 8.35 -4.63
C ILE A 18 -3.68 8.68 -3.70
N SER A 19 -3.46 9.48 -2.68
CA SER A 19 -4.52 9.91 -1.77
C SER A 19 -5.64 10.62 -2.50
N ARG A 20 -5.29 11.54 -3.40
CA ARG A 20 -6.28 12.28 -4.20
C ARG A 20 -7.06 11.35 -5.12
N LEU A 21 -6.38 10.36 -5.71
CA LEU A 21 -7.03 9.40 -6.59
C LEU A 21 -8.03 8.55 -5.81
N LEU A 22 -7.63 8.08 -4.63
CA LEU A 22 -8.51 7.30 -3.75
C LEU A 22 -9.75 8.10 -3.33
N ASP A 23 -9.57 9.39 -3.05
CA ASP A 23 -10.68 10.26 -2.66
C ASP A 23 -11.74 10.41 -3.76
N ARG A 24 -11.36 10.17 -5.01
CA ARG A 24 -12.28 10.23 -6.15
C ARG A 24 -13.04 8.93 -6.38
N THR A 25 -12.61 7.84 -5.77
CA THR A 25 -13.31 6.56 -5.91
C THR A 25 -14.59 6.56 -5.09
N LYS A 26 -15.49 5.63 -5.39
CA LYS A 26 -16.70 5.45 -4.60
C LYS A 26 -16.40 4.88 -3.21
N TYR A 27 -15.20 4.38 -2.99
CA TYR A 27 -14.81 3.80 -1.71
C TYR A 27 -14.39 4.90 -0.76
N LYS A 28 -14.98 4.91 0.42
CA LYS A 28 -14.53 5.82 1.47
C LYS A 28 -13.29 5.24 2.12
N VAL A 29 -12.22 6.01 2.05
CA VAL A 29 -10.94 5.64 2.64
C VAL A 29 -10.87 6.20 4.05
N ARG A 30 -10.51 5.38 4.99
CA ARG A 30 -10.24 5.81 6.35
C ARG A 30 -8.77 6.09 6.52
N ASP A 31 -8.47 7.20 7.14
CA ASP A 31 -7.19 7.36 7.80
C ASP A 31 -7.13 6.37 8.95
N TYR A 32 -6.06 5.62 8.99
CA TYR A 32 -6.01 4.45 9.80
C TYR A 32 -5.30 4.70 11.13
N SER A 33 -5.99 4.50 12.23
CA SER A 33 -5.36 4.47 13.55
C SER A 33 -5.69 3.13 14.22
N VAL A 34 -4.65 2.39 14.58
CA VAL A 34 -4.81 1.15 15.34
C VAL A 34 -5.14 1.50 16.78
N PRO A 35 -6.19 0.92 17.37
CA PRO A 35 -6.45 1.11 18.79
C PRO A 35 -5.25 0.71 19.62
N SER A 36 -4.91 1.50 20.63
CA SER A 36 -3.76 1.21 21.49
C SER A 36 -3.92 -0.11 22.25
N SER A 37 -5.15 -0.57 22.43
CA SER A 37 -5.47 -1.82 23.09
C SER A 37 -5.56 -3.01 22.13
N SER A 38 -5.06 -2.86 20.91
CA SER A 38 -5.10 -3.93 19.91
C SER A 38 -4.40 -5.18 20.42
N PRO A 39 -5.00 -6.39 20.23
CA PRO A 39 -4.38 -7.64 20.64
C PRO A 39 -3.27 -8.11 19.69
N PHE A 40 -2.89 -7.32 18.69
CA PHE A 40 -1.85 -7.73 17.74
C PHE A 40 -0.48 -7.47 18.33
N ASP A 41 0.06 -8.48 18.93
CA ASP A 41 1.34 -8.35 19.62
C ASP A 41 2.50 -8.97 18.87
N SER A 42 2.21 -9.82 17.87
CA SER A 42 3.31 -10.47 17.15
C SER A 42 3.91 -9.54 16.11
N ILE A 43 5.19 -9.30 16.27
CA ILE A 43 6.00 -8.54 15.33
C ILE A 43 6.80 -9.54 14.51
N ASP A 44 6.80 -9.36 13.20
CA ASP A 44 7.60 -10.20 12.32
C ASP A 44 8.96 -9.53 12.09
N TYR A 45 9.96 -10.04 12.80
CA TYR A 45 11.31 -9.46 12.75
C TYR A 45 12.09 -9.84 11.48
N ARG A 46 11.52 -10.67 10.62
CA ARG A 46 12.14 -10.96 9.31
C ARG A 46 12.08 -9.76 8.38
N TYR A 47 11.16 -8.82 8.63
CA TYR A 47 10.97 -7.63 7.81
C TYR A 47 11.43 -6.39 8.55
N ASN A 48 12.13 -5.52 7.86
CA ASN A 48 12.58 -4.25 8.40
C ASN A 48 11.43 -3.23 8.35
N VAL A 49 10.38 -3.50 9.11
CA VAL A 49 9.18 -2.68 9.17
C VAL A 49 8.90 -2.32 10.62
N ASP A 50 8.70 -1.05 10.88
CA ASP A 50 8.36 -0.57 12.22
C ASP A 50 7.16 -1.33 12.77
N PRO A 51 7.15 -1.75 14.04
CA PRO A 51 6.04 -2.48 14.64
C PRO A 51 4.69 -1.78 14.50
N GLN A 52 4.67 -0.46 14.61
CA GLN A 52 3.43 0.31 14.45
C GLN A 52 2.92 0.24 13.01
N ILE A 53 3.83 0.28 12.05
CA ILE A 53 3.48 0.14 10.64
C ILE A 53 2.97 -1.28 10.35
N GLN A 54 3.59 -2.29 10.93
CA GLN A 54 3.09 -3.67 10.80
C GLN A 54 1.63 -3.78 11.26
N LYS A 55 1.30 -3.15 12.38
CA LYS A 55 -0.09 -3.15 12.87
C LYS A 55 -1.02 -2.46 11.87
N GLN A 56 -0.62 -1.34 11.30
CA GLN A 56 -1.41 -0.62 10.32
C GLN A 56 -1.67 -1.50 9.08
N ILE A 57 -0.65 -2.18 8.59
CA ILE A 57 -0.80 -3.08 7.44
C ILE A 57 -1.76 -4.23 7.77
N LYS A 58 -1.64 -4.83 8.94
CA LYS A 58 -2.53 -5.92 9.37
C LYS A 58 -4.01 -5.51 9.37
N TYR A 59 -4.29 -4.27 9.72
CA TYR A 59 -5.66 -3.78 9.74
C TYR A 59 -6.16 -3.29 8.37
N ALA A 60 -5.25 -3.00 7.46
CA ALA A 60 -5.64 -2.50 6.16
C ALA A 60 -6.41 -3.56 5.37
N SER A 61 -7.35 -3.10 4.56
CA SER A 61 -8.05 -3.95 3.60
C SER A 61 -7.25 -4.10 2.33
N VAL A 62 -6.44 -3.11 1.99
CA VAL A 62 -5.66 -3.06 0.76
C VAL A 62 -4.45 -2.16 0.95
N VAL A 63 -3.38 -2.47 0.26
CA VAL A 63 -2.18 -1.64 0.19
C VAL A 63 -2.09 -1.05 -1.21
N VAL A 64 -2.02 0.27 -1.30
CA VAL A 64 -1.91 0.98 -2.57
C VAL A 64 -0.60 1.76 -2.57
N CYS A 65 0.25 1.47 -3.53
CA CYS A 65 1.56 2.12 -3.65
C CYS A 65 1.73 2.73 -5.04
N SER A 66 2.81 3.49 -5.22
CA SER A 66 3.18 3.94 -6.56
C SER A 66 3.96 2.83 -7.27
N ASN A 67 4.06 2.92 -8.59
CA ASN A 67 4.86 1.96 -9.34
C ASN A 67 6.37 2.25 -9.26
N ARG A 68 6.77 3.24 -8.45
CA ARG A 68 8.18 3.53 -8.16
C ARG A 68 8.46 3.63 -6.65
N PRO A 69 8.11 2.59 -5.85
CA PRO A 69 8.28 2.68 -4.41
C PRO A 69 9.73 2.53 -3.97
N ALA A 70 10.59 2.11 -4.86
CA ALA A 70 11.98 1.94 -4.53
C ALA A 70 12.59 3.31 -4.28
N ASN A 71 12.96 3.55 -3.08
CA ASN A 71 13.76 4.70 -2.73
C ASN A 71 15.09 4.22 -2.17
N ASN A 72 15.90 5.15 -1.75
CA ASN A 72 17.28 4.87 -1.39
C ASN A 72 17.45 3.92 -0.21
N ASN A 73 16.44 3.72 0.61
CA ASN A 73 16.54 2.89 1.81
C ASN A 73 15.72 1.59 1.76
N GLY A 74 14.94 1.40 0.72
CA GLY A 74 14.18 0.18 0.54
C GLY A 74 13.04 -0.07 1.53
N ILE A 75 12.72 0.88 2.40
CA ILE A 75 11.71 0.68 3.45
C ILE A 75 10.34 0.40 2.86
N SER A 76 9.97 1.13 1.81
CA SER A 76 8.67 0.91 1.16
C SER A 76 8.55 -0.51 0.59
N ILE A 77 9.62 -1.05 0.06
CA ILE A 77 9.65 -2.42 -0.46
C ILE A 77 9.46 -3.43 0.68
N GLU A 78 10.09 -3.19 1.83
CA GLU A 78 9.91 -4.08 2.98
C GLU A 78 8.47 -4.06 3.49
N GLU A 79 7.82 -2.91 3.49
CA GLU A 79 6.40 -2.80 3.84
C GLU A 79 5.53 -3.58 2.87
N ILE A 80 5.81 -3.50 1.58
CA ILE A 80 5.08 -4.26 0.55
C ILE A 80 5.30 -5.76 0.72
N LYS A 81 6.53 -6.18 0.93
CA LYS A 81 6.84 -7.60 1.18
C LYS A 81 6.09 -8.13 2.39
N PHE A 82 6.08 -7.36 3.47
CA PHE A 82 5.33 -7.74 4.66
C PHE A 82 3.85 -7.91 4.36
N ALA A 83 3.24 -6.94 3.67
CA ALA A 83 1.82 -7.01 3.30
C ALA A 83 1.51 -8.26 2.48
N LEU A 84 2.34 -8.55 1.49
CA LEU A 84 2.17 -9.75 0.66
C LEU A 84 2.29 -11.03 1.48
N SER A 85 3.21 -11.06 2.45
CA SER A 85 3.45 -12.24 3.28
C SER A 85 2.24 -12.61 4.14
N ILE A 86 1.41 -11.64 4.49
CA ILE A 86 0.20 -11.86 5.29
C ILE A 86 -1.07 -11.87 4.43
N GLY A 87 -0.92 -11.97 3.12
CA GLY A 87 -2.04 -12.14 2.20
C GLY A 87 -2.85 -10.89 1.90
N LYS A 88 -2.29 -9.71 2.12
CA LYS A 88 -3.01 -8.47 1.78
C LYS A 88 -3.01 -8.22 0.28
N PRO A 89 -4.13 -7.74 -0.28
CA PRO A 89 -4.13 -7.27 -1.66
C PRO A 89 -3.22 -6.04 -1.78
N VAL A 90 -2.34 -6.05 -2.76
CA VAL A 90 -1.42 -4.94 -3.02
C VAL A 90 -1.55 -4.55 -4.49
N VAL A 91 -1.70 -3.26 -4.75
CA VAL A 91 -1.78 -2.72 -6.10
C VAL A 91 -0.89 -1.50 -6.20
N ALA A 92 -0.24 -1.33 -7.36
CA ALA A 92 0.54 -0.13 -7.66
C ALA A 92 -0.23 0.75 -8.66
N VAL A 93 -0.15 2.05 -8.46
CA VAL A 93 -0.70 3.04 -9.38
C VAL A 93 0.45 3.56 -10.26
N GLN A 94 0.20 3.63 -11.56
CA GLN A 94 1.21 4.08 -12.52
C GLN A 94 1.42 5.58 -12.42
N ILE A 95 2.41 5.97 -11.65
CA ILE A 95 2.82 7.38 -11.50
C ILE A 95 3.89 7.72 -12.53
N THR A 96 4.74 6.76 -12.90
CA THR A 96 5.82 6.95 -13.87
C THR A 96 5.69 5.97 -15.02
N ASP A 97 6.42 6.24 -16.10
CA ASP A 97 6.40 5.41 -17.30
C ASP A 97 7.00 4.01 -17.07
N TYR A 98 7.89 3.90 -16.09
CA TYR A 98 8.59 2.64 -15.83
C TYR A 98 8.28 2.14 -14.43
N THR A 99 7.86 0.89 -14.35
CA THR A 99 7.62 0.24 -13.08
C THR A 99 8.95 -0.25 -12.49
N SER A 100 9.10 -0.08 -11.19
CA SER A 100 10.25 -0.58 -10.45
C SER A 100 10.39 -2.10 -10.66
N SER A 101 11.61 -2.54 -10.95
CA SER A 101 11.89 -3.98 -11.09
C SER A 101 11.60 -4.75 -9.81
N LEU A 102 11.73 -4.10 -8.65
CA LEU A 102 11.42 -4.73 -7.37
C LEU A 102 9.93 -5.09 -7.27
N LEU A 103 9.04 -4.21 -7.77
CA LEU A 103 7.62 -4.52 -7.83
C LEU A 103 7.30 -5.62 -8.83
N SER A 104 7.96 -5.60 -9.98
CA SER A 104 7.79 -6.65 -10.99
C SER A 104 8.20 -8.00 -10.43
N ASP A 105 9.29 -8.05 -9.69
CA ASP A 105 9.77 -9.29 -9.06
C ASP A 105 8.78 -9.80 -8.01
N LEU A 106 8.08 -8.91 -7.33
CA LEU A 106 7.06 -9.27 -6.35
C LEU A 106 5.70 -9.55 -7.00
N LYS A 107 5.59 -9.39 -8.31
CA LYS A 107 4.35 -9.62 -9.08
C LYS A 107 3.19 -8.74 -8.62
N VAL A 108 3.49 -7.53 -8.20
CA VAL A 108 2.47 -6.55 -7.82
C VAL A 108 1.81 -6.01 -9.09
N PRO A 109 0.47 -6.10 -9.21
CA PRO A 109 -0.21 -5.54 -10.38
C PRO A 109 -0.13 -4.02 -10.39
N VAL A 110 -0.09 -3.45 -11.60
CA VAL A 110 -0.04 -2.00 -11.81
C VAL A 110 -1.29 -1.58 -12.57
N VAL A 111 -1.98 -0.57 -12.06
CA VAL A 111 -3.15 0.00 -12.71
C VAL A 111 -2.85 1.42 -13.17
N ALA A 112 -3.58 1.88 -14.18
CA ALA A 112 -3.44 3.25 -14.66
C ALA A 112 -3.81 4.25 -13.55
N LYS A 113 -3.21 5.42 -13.59
CA LYS A 113 -3.51 6.51 -12.65
C LYS A 113 -4.84 7.15 -13.02
N ARG A 114 -5.91 6.39 -12.84
CA ARG A 114 -7.27 6.81 -13.15
C ARG A 114 -8.22 6.26 -12.11
N ARG A 115 -9.22 7.07 -11.76
CA ARG A 115 -10.21 6.68 -10.77
C ARG A 115 -10.87 5.33 -11.11
N ASP A 116 -11.34 5.19 -12.34
CA ASP A 116 -12.06 3.99 -12.76
C ASP A 116 -11.17 2.74 -12.75
N SER A 117 -9.92 2.86 -13.13
CA SER A 117 -8.97 1.74 -13.12
C SER A 117 -8.72 1.24 -11.70
N LEU A 118 -8.47 2.14 -10.76
CA LEU A 118 -8.23 1.78 -9.37
C LEU A 118 -9.51 1.24 -8.72
N GLU A 119 -10.64 1.88 -8.98
CA GLU A 119 -11.93 1.47 -8.42
C GLU A 119 -12.30 0.07 -8.88
N THR A 120 -12.12 -0.24 -10.16
CA THR A 120 -12.39 -1.57 -10.71
C THR A 120 -11.49 -2.62 -10.08
N TRP A 121 -10.20 -2.31 -9.93
CA TRP A 121 -9.27 -3.25 -9.32
C TRP A 121 -9.66 -3.55 -7.87
N ILE A 122 -10.02 -2.52 -7.10
CA ILE A 122 -10.44 -2.70 -5.71
C ILE A 122 -11.71 -3.56 -5.66
N TYR A 123 -12.66 -3.29 -6.54
CA TYR A 123 -13.92 -4.05 -6.58
C TYR A 123 -13.67 -5.56 -6.73
N TYR A 124 -12.73 -5.95 -7.57
CA TYR A 124 -12.49 -7.36 -7.84
C TYR A 124 -11.48 -8.04 -6.90
N ASN A 125 -10.71 -7.29 -6.14
CA ASN A 125 -9.58 -7.86 -5.39
C ASN A 125 -9.64 -7.63 -3.87
N VAL A 126 -10.54 -6.83 -3.40
CA VAL A 126 -10.60 -6.48 -1.97
C VAL A 126 -11.87 -7.02 -1.30
#